data_70df7a7cb41a0e1d94cae89b24a3cd95
#
_entry.id   70df7a7cb41a0e1d94cae89b24a3cd95
#
_cell.length_a   1.000
_cell.length_b   1.000
_cell.length_c   1.000
_cell.angle_alpha   90.00
_cell.angle_beta   90.00
_cell.angle_gamma   90.00
#
_symmetry.space_group_name_H-M   'P 1'
#
loop_
_entity.id
_entity.type
_entity.pdbx_description
1 polymer ?
#
loop_
_entity_poly.entity_id
_entity_poly.type
_entity_poly.pdbx_seq_one_letter_code
_entity_poly.pdbx_strand_id
1 'polypeptide(L)'
;IWSSNNVYGKWETYFNKGLYNIKAKFNDVQLNKISKFILELNQQVYSKSVLNFDKEDFIELKNIRVDEGKYSLIPFLRNGNKNLLPFYLEIEKIN
;
A
#
# COMPACT_ATOMS: atom_id res chain seq x y z
N ILE A 1 3.03 -12.38 4.39
CA ILE A 1 1.82 -11.95 5.08
C ILE A 1 1.05 -10.96 4.21
N TRP A 2 -0.21 -11.09 4.19
CA TRP A 2 -1.05 -10.24 3.38
C TRP A 2 -2.39 -10.03 4.04
N SER A 3 -3.10 -8.99 3.62
CA SER A 3 -4.42 -8.70 4.11
C SER A 3 -5.46 -9.51 3.34
N SER A 4 -6.45 -10.03 4.03
CA SER A 4 -7.38 -10.98 3.45
C SER A 4 -8.73 -10.41 3.07
N ASN A 5 -9.07 -9.25 3.53
CA ASN A 5 -10.44 -8.78 3.40
C ASN A 5 -10.50 -7.46 2.63
N ASN A 6 -10.83 -7.57 1.35
CA ASN A 6 -10.92 -6.39 0.49
C ASN A 6 -12.38 -6.09 0.19
N VAL A 7 -12.86 -4.98 0.70
CA VAL A 7 -14.21 -4.49 0.41
C VAL A 7 -14.07 -3.09 -0.15
N TYR A 8 -14.38 -2.92 -1.43
CA TYR A 8 -14.30 -1.61 -2.09
C TYR A 8 -12.93 -0.96 -1.99
N GLY A 9 -11.86 -1.75 -2.14
CA GLY A 9 -10.50 -1.22 -2.07
C GLY A 9 -10.00 -0.97 -0.67
N LYS A 10 -10.63 -1.57 0.32
CA LYS A 10 -10.26 -1.42 1.71
C LYS A 10 -9.89 -2.79 2.27
N TRP A 11 -8.69 -2.87 2.85
CA TRP A 11 -8.24 -4.08 3.53
C TRP A 11 -8.31 -3.86 5.04
N GLU A 12 -8.72 -4.87 5.78
CA GLU A 12 -8.72 -4.82 7.23
C GLU A 12 -7.82 -5.91 7.78
N THR A 13 -6.98 -5.55 8.73
CA THR A 13 -6.06 -6.50 9.33
C THR A 13 -5.66 -6.05 10.73
N TYR A 14 -5.14 -6.99 11.49
CA TYR A 14 -4.62 -6.72 12.83
C TYR A 14 -3.10 -6.70 12.77
N PHE A 15 -2.50 -5.65 13.33
CA PHE A 15 -1.05 -5.54 13.40
C PHE A 15 -0.58 -5.74 14.83
N ASN A 16 0.50 -6.48 14.98
CA ASN A 16 1.29 -6.42 16.22
C ASN A 16 2.20 -5.22 16.10
N LYS A 17 2.57 -4.65 17.26
CA LYS A 17 3.47 -3.50 17.26
C LYS A 17 4.79 -3.84 16.56
N GLY A 18 5.26 -2.97 15.69
CA GLY A 18 6.54 -3.18 15.02
C GLY A 18 6.73 -2.31 13.80
N LEU A 19 7.76 -2.65 13.05
CA LEU A 19 8.08 -2.03 11.76
C LEU A 19 7.68 -2.98 10.64
N TYR A 20 7.13 -2.40 9.59
CA TYR A 20 6.60 -3.19 8.49
C TYR A 20 7.02 -2.62 7.16
N ASN A 21 7.21 -3.51 6.20
CA ASN A 21 7.24 -3.14 4.79
C ASN A 21 5.91 -3.55 4.18
N ILE A 22 5.33 -2.66 3.38
CA ILE A 22 4.05 -2.91 2.75
C ILE A 22 4.24 -2.75 1.26
N LYS A 23 3.99 -3.83 0.52
CA LYS A 23 4.11 -3.85 -0.94
C LYS A 23 2.73 -3.93 -1.55
N ALA A 24 2.52 -3.15 -2.60
CA ALA A 24 1.28 -3.19 -3.36
C ALA A 24 1.60 -3.69 -4.77
N LYS A 25 0.90 -4.72 -5.20
CA LYS A 25 1.06 -5.29 -6.54
C LYS A 25 0.02 -4.68 -7.48
N PHE A 26 0.49 -4.18 -8.61
CA PHE A 26 -0.40 -3.67 -9.66
C PHE A 26 -0.24 -4.50 -10.91
N ASN A 27 -1.24 -4.46 -11.79
CA ASN A 27 -1.18 -5.16 -13.06
C ASN A 27 -1.38 -4.16 -14.19
N ASP A 28 -0.51 -4.24 -15.20
CA ASP A 28 -0.65 -3.51 -16.45
C ASP A 28 -0.85 -2.01 -16.27
N VAL A 29 -0.12 -1.42 -15.33
CA VAL A 29 -0.19 0.00 -15.07
C VAL A 29 1.04 0.67 -15.64
N GLN A 30 0.84 1.74 -16.39
CA GLN A 30 1.92 2.55 -16.91
C GLN A 30 2.06 3.81 -16.07
N LEU A 31 3.19 3.93 -15.38
CA LEU A 31 3.45 5.07 -14.53
C LEU A 31 3.87 6.29 -15.36
N ASN A 32 3.63 7.46 -14.81
CA ASN A 32 4.07 8.72 -15.43
C ASN A 32 4.58 9.67 -14.34
N LYS A 33 4.94 10.89 -14.75
CA LYS A 33 5.57 11.84 -13.84
C LYS A 33 4.69 12.25 -12.66
N ILE A 34 3.39 12.09 -12.77
CA ILE A 34 2.46 12.51 -11.73
C ILE A 34 1.86 11.34 -10.97
N SER A 35 2.40 10.15 -11.18
CA SER A 35 1.94 8.98 -10.44
C SER A 35 2.37 9.08 -8.98
N LYS A 36 1.46 8.76 -8.09
CA LYS A 36 1.70 8.81 -6.66
C LYS A 36 0.99 7.64 -5.99
N PHE A 37 1.74 6.90 -5.17
CA PHE A 37 1.16 5.84 -4.37
C PHE A 37 0.75 6.40 -3.03
N ILE A 38 -0.47 6.11 -2.60
CA ILE A 38 -1.04 6.60 -1.36
C ILE A 38 -1.56 5.42 -0.57
N LEU A 39 -1.19 5.36 0.69
CA LEU A 39 -1.72 4.36 1.62
C LEU A 39 -2.31 5.08 2.82
N GLU A 40 -3.60 4.88 3.05
CA GLU A 40 -4.24 5.34 4.26
C GLU A 40 -4.26 4.19 5.25
N LEU A 41 -3.68 4.41 6.41
CA LEU A 41 -3.60 3.43 7.49
C LEU A 41 -4.36 4.03 8.66
N ASN A 42 -5.63 3.68 8.79
CA ASN A 42 -6.58 4.36 9.64
C ASN A 42 -6.60 5.85 9.28
N GLN A 43 -6.18 6.72 10.18
CA GLN A 43 -6.17 8.17 9.93
C GLN A 43 -4.83 8.69 9.47
N GLN A 44 -3.81 7.84 9.38
CA GLN A 44 -2.50 8.24 8.90
C GLN A 44 -2.41 8.00 7.40
N VAL A 45 -1.76 8.93 6.71
CA VAL A 45 -1.62 8.84 5.26
C VAL A 45 -0.13 8.82 4.92
N TYR A 46 0.26 7.81 4.17
CA TYR A 46 1.60 7.70 3.63
C TYR A 46 1.51 7.85 2.13
N SER A 47 2.45 8.60 1.55
CA SER A 47 2.45 8.77 0.11
C SER A 47 3.87 8.88 -0.42
N LYS A 48 4.05 8.46 -1.66
CA LYS A 48 5.32 8.69 -2.35
C LYS A 48 5.07 8.84 -3.83
N SER A 49 5.88 9.68 -4.46
CA SER A 49 5.87 9.81 -5.91
C SER A 49 6.55 8.59 -6.51
N VAL A 50 5.99 8.06 -7.58
CA VAL A 50 6.45 6.84 -8.18
C VAL A 50 6.66 7.04 -9.68
N LEU A 51 7.91 6.93 -10.12
CA LEU A 51 8.23 6.98 -11.55
C LEU A 51 8.41 5.58 -12.13
N ASN A 52 8.84 4.64 -11.31
CA ASN A 52 9.09 3.26 -11.70
C ASN A 52 8.59 2.35 -10.60
N PHE A 53 8.22 1.15 -10.99
CA PHE A 53 7.93 0.12 -10.00
C PHE A 53 9.23 -0.34 -9.34
N ASP A 54 9.14 -0.73 -8.08
CA ASP A 54 10.30 -1.21 -7.34
C ASP A 54 10.78 -2.54 -7.91
N LYS A 55 9.84 -3.43 -8.22
CA LYS A 55 10.16 -4.73 -8.77
C LYS A 55 8.85 -5.38 -9.23
N GLU A 56 8.83 -5.90 -10.45
CA GLU A 56 7.71 -6.71 -10.97
C GLU A 56 6.33 -6.14 -10.68
N ASP A 57 6.14 -4.87 -10.97
CA ASP A 57 4.87 -4.17 -10.77
C ASP A 57 4.52 -3.95 -9.29
N PHE A 58 5.50 -4.02 -8.40
CA PHE A 58 5.31 -3.70 -6.99
C PHE A 58 5.70 -2.26 -6.68
N ILE A 59 4.98 -1.68 -5.74
CA ILE A 59 5.36 -0.43 -5.10
C ILE A 59 5.46 -0.71 -3.61
N GLU A 60 6.57 -0.35 -3.00
CA GLU A 60 6.85 -0.69 -1.62
C GLU A 60 7.00 0.54 -0.74
N LEU A 61 6.33 0.52 0.40
CA LEU A 61 6.56 1.46 1.49
C LEU A 61 7.34 0.72 2.57
N LYS A 62 8.49 1.28 2.95
CA LYS A 62 9.39 0.61 3.90
C LYS A 62 9.36 1.27 5.26
N ASN A 63 9.60 0.47 6.29
CA ASN A 63 9.81 0.96 7.65
C ASN A 63 8.62 1.74 8.19
N ILE A 64 7.43 1.22 7.95
CA ILE A 64 6.22 1.80 8.50
C ILE A 64 6.08 1.34 9.95
N ARG A 65 6.11 2.28 10.88
CA ARG A 65 5.93 1.97 12.30
C ARG A 65 4.46 1.87 12.61
N VAL A 66 4.05 0.75 13.19
CA VAL A 66 2.65 0.47 13.49
C VAL A 66 2.51 0.07 14.94
N ASP A 67 1.57 0.66 15.64
CA ASP A 67 1.19 0.21 16.97
C ASP A 67 0.25 -0.97 16.86
N GLU A 68 0.12 -1.73 17.96
CA GLU A 68 -0.76 -2.88 17.98
C GLU A 68 -2.21 -2.44 17.81
N GLY A 69 -2.97 -3.17 17.00
CA GLY A 69 -4.40 -2.92 16.87
C GLY A 69 -4.95 -3.32 15.51
N LYS A 70 -6.23 -3.07 15.35
CA LYS A 70 -6.94 -3.26 14.08
C LYS A 70 -6.76 -2.03 13.21
N TYR A 71 -6.49 -2.28 11.94
CA TYR A 71 -6.28 -1.20 10.98
C TYR A 71 -7.07 -1.43 9.70
N SER A 72 -7.53 -0.34 9.14
CA SER A 72 -8.04 -0.32 7.78
C SER A 72 -6.95 0.23 6.88
N LEU A 73 -6.65 -0.48 5.79
CA LEU A 73 -5.68 -0.05 4.81
C LEU A 73 -6.43 0.29 3.52
N ILE A 74 -6.20 1.49 3.04
CA ILE A 74 -6.77 1.92 1.77
C ILE A 74 -5.62 2.34 0.88
N PRO A 75 -5.07 1.39 0.08
CA PRO A 75 -3.98 1.70 -0.84
C PRO A 75 -4.54 2.04 -2.21
N PHE A 76 -3.95 3.04 -2.85
CA PHE A 76 -4.30 3.31 -4.23
C PHE A 76 -3.17 4.05 -4.92
N LEU A 77 -3.14 3.90 -6.22
CA LEU A 77 -2.20 4.61 -7.08
C LEU A 77 -2.97 5.69 -7.82
N ARG A 78 -2.61 6.94 -7.55
CA ARG A 78 -3.15 8.05 -8.31
C ARG A 78 -2.32 8.19 -9.58
N ASN A 79 -2.94 7.99 -10.72
CA ASN A 79 -2.27 8.06 -12.00
C ASN A 79 -3.04 9.04 -12.88
N GLY A 80 -2.59 10.28 -12.87
CA GLY A 80 -3.35 11.35 -13.48
C GLY A 80 -4.59 11.64 -12.63
N ASN A 81 -5.76 11.58 -13.25
CA ASN A 81 -7.03 11.76 -12.56
C ASN A 81 -7.73 10.43 -12.29
N LYS A 82 -7.00 9.33 -12.36
CA LYS A 82 -7.53 8.00 -12.05
C LYS A 82 -6.94 7.50 -10.75
N ASN A 83 -7.76 6.82 -9.96
CA ASN A 83 -7.29 6.10 -8.78
C ASN A 83 -7.38 4.60 -9.09
N LEU A 84 -6.24 3.93 -9.03
CA LEU A 84 -6.13 2.53 -9.36
C LEU A 84 -5.88 1.73 -8.09
N LEU A 85 -6.57 0.62 -7.95
CA LEU A 85 -6.42 -0.24 -6.79
C LEU A 85 -5.37 -1.31 -7.06
N PRO A 86 -4.59 -1.69 -6.05
CA PRO A 86 -3.67 -2.79 -6.24
C PRO A 86 -4.41 -4.11 -6.33
N PHE A 87 -3.77 -5.07 -6.99
CA PHE A 87 -4.28 -6.43 -7.09
C PHE A 87 -4.25 -7.11 -5.73
N TYR A 88 -3.15 -6.92 -4.98
CA TYR A 88 -3.04 -7.40 -3.61
C TYR A 88 -1.94 -6.63 -2.87
N LEU A 89 -1.92 -6.81 -1.56
CA LEU A 89 -0.88 -6.26 -0.69
C LEU A 89 -0.08 -7.40 -0.07
N GLU A 90 1.22 -7.16 0.11
CA GLU A 90 2.08 -8.01 0.92
C GLU A 90 2.55 -7.18 2.11
N ILE A 91 2.33 -7.69 3.30
CA ILE A 91 2.68 -7.01 4.54
C ILE A 91 3.71 -7.86 5.27
N GLU A 92 4.89 -7.30 5.49
CA GLU A 92 5.98 -8.01 6.12
C GLU A 92 6.43 -7.28 7.37
N LYS A 93 6.41 -7.96 8.51
CA LYS A 93 6.95 -7.41 9.75
C LYS A 93 8.45 -7.62 9.75
N ILE A 94 9.20 -6.53 9.92
CA ILE A 94 10.66 -6.59 9.88
C ILE A 94 11.31 -6.36 11.23
N ASN A 95 10.53 -5.97 12.22
CA ASN A 95 11.07 -5.78 13.58
C ASN A 95 9.97 -5.78 14.62
#